data_8d29e73700f1760e5b2c44f3ed076dba
#
_entry.id   8d29e73700f1760e5b2c44f3ed076dba
#
_cell.length_a   1.000
_cell.length_b   1.000
_cell.length_c   1.000
_cell.angle_alpha   90.00
_cell.angle_beta   90.00
_cell.angle_gamma   90.00
#
_symmetry.space_group_name_H-M   'P 1'
#
loop_
_entity.id
_entity.type
_entity.pdbx_description
1 polymer ?
#
loop_
_entity_poly.entity_id
_entity_poly.type
_entity_poly.pdbx_seq_one_letter_code
_entity_poly.pdbx_strand_id
1 'polypeptide(L)'
;MAAVRPARPSSGHPETVLRRRVRMGGEVSAIRLRFLGCGDAFGSGGRMHTCFHVSAPKGQFLIDCGASALIAMRRFGVEPNAIDAILVTHLHGDHFGGIPFVILDAQFVSKRTRPLLIAGPSGIKRAVSGAMEMMFPGSSRVQQRFAIDIVELVPERSQAFKAGVVIAYEVEHPAGEVRLALRTECDGKVIAYSGDTGWTPALVSAAREADLFIAEAYFFNKRLRDHLDFETLRTHLGELSPRRWIVTHMSADMLERLPALGCDYAEDGKVVML
;
A
#
# COMPACT_ATOMS: atom_id res chain seq x y z
N MET A 1 15.56 78.76 -1.24
CA MET A 1 15.08 77.38 -1.36
C MET A 1 15.03 76.80 0.03
N ALA A 2 13.83 76.69 0.59
CA ALA A 2 13.59 76.31 1.97
C ALA A 2 13.29 74.81 2.06
N ALA A 3 14.03 74.10 2.94
CA ALA A 3 13.85 72.68 3.20
C ALA A 3 12.69 72.51 4.18
N VAL A 4 11.66 71.72 3.77
CA VAL A 4 10.55 71.33 4.59
C VAL A 4 10.92 70.05 5.40
N ARG A 5 10.80 70.14 6.73
CA ARG A 5 10.92 68.98 7.65
C ARG A 5 9.59 68.25 7.74
N PRO A 6 9.54 66.92 7.70
CA PRO A 6 8.33 66.19 8.02
C PRO A 6 8.10 66.07 9.53
N ALA A 7 6.80 66.11 9.91
CA ALA A 7 6.33 66.01 11.29
C ALA A 7 6.43 64.56 11.84
N ARG A 8 6.63 64.44 13.17
CA ARG A 8 6.60 63.19 13.94
C ARG A 8 5.12 62.77 14.19
N PRO A 9 4.74 61.51 14.05
CA PRO A 9 3.46 61.03 14.55
C PRO A 9 3.57 60.68 16.05
N SER A 10 2.45 60.91 16.73
CA SER A 10 2.15 60.79 18.15
C SER A 10 2.15 59.31 18.62
N SER A 11 2.53 59.17 19.88
CA SER A 11 2.49 57.93 20.68
C SER A 11 1.04 57.43 20.89
N GLY A 12 0.73 56.28 20.27
CA GLY A 12 -0.47 55.54 20.58
C GLY A 12 -0.13 54.32 21.45
N HIS A 13 -0.88 54.11 22.51
CA HIS A 13 -0.71 53.04 23.49
C HIS A 13 -0.89 51.64 22.85
N PRO A 14 -0.18 50.61 23.28
CA PRO A 14 -0.43 49.24 22.79
C PRO A 14 -1.66 48.63 23.49
N GLU A 15 -2.74 48.46 22.75
CA GLU A 15 -3.82 47.54 23.17
C GLU A 15 -3.30 46.12 23.24
N THR A 16 -3.38 45.56 24.45
CA THR A 16 -3.05 44.15 24.73
C THR A 16 -4.16 43.25 24.15
N VAL A 17 -3.99 42.80 22.94
CA VAL A 17 -4.86 41.77 22.35
C VAL A 17 -4.52 40.44 22.99
N LEU A 18 -5.35 40.02 23.95
CA LEU A 18 -5.37 38.66 24.50
C LEU A 18 -5.69 37.69 23.34
N ARG A 19 -4.68 37.10 22.73
CA ARG A 19 -4.83 35.97 21.82
C ARG A 19 -5.32 34.76 22.67
N ARG A 20 -6.63 34.52 22.64
CA ARG A 20 -7.22 33.26 23.07
C ARG A 20 -6.54 32.17 22.21
N ARG A 21 -5.66 31.37 22.84
CA ARG A 21 -5.23 30.10 22.30
C ARG A 21 -6.45 29.17 22.25
N VAL A 22 -7.10 29.11 21.07
CA VAL A 22 -7.99 28.01 20.74
C VAL A 22 -7.11 26.75 20.79
N ARG A 23 -7.33 25.90 21.78
CA ARG A 23 -6.80 24.52 21.74
C ARG A 23 -7.44 23.87 20.52
N MET A 24 -6.72 23.81 19.42
CA MET A 24 -7.04 22.93 18.32
C MET A 24 -7.06 21.52 18.90
N GLY A 25 -8.25 20.93 18.95
CA GLY A 25 -8.40 19.50 19.26
C GLY A 25 -7.42 18.74 18.37
N GLY A 26 -6.70 17.76 18.92
CA GLY A 26 -5.69 17.02 18.19
C GLY A 26 -6.26 16.58 16.84
N GLU A 27 -5.63 17.00 15.75
CA GLU A 27 -5.89 16.42 14.44
C GLU A 27 -5.67 14.92 14.58
N VAL A 28 -6.75 14.16 14.49
CA VAL A 28 -6.64 12.72 14.28
C VAL A 28 -5.94 12.61 12.93
N SER A 29 -4.65 12.32 12.97
CA SER A 29 -3.85 12.21 11.76
C SER A 29 -4.44 11.08 10.91
N ALA A 30 -5.16 11.46 9.85
CA ALA A 30 -5.88 10.54 9.00
C ALA A 30 -4.90 9.59 8.28
N ILE A 31 -5.25 8.31 8.22
CA ILE A 31 -4.51 7.35 7.41
C ILE A 31 -4.84 7.60 5.95
N ARG A 32 -3.80 7.69 5.13
CA ARG A 32 -3.92 7.88 3.68
C ARG A 32 -3.41 6.64 2.96
N LEU A 33 -4.29 5.99 2.20
CA LEU A 33 -3.92 4.95 1.25
C LEU A 33 -3.90 5.54 -0.15
N ARG A 34 -2.82 5.30 -0.90
CA ARG A 34 -2.70 5.63 -2.33
C ARG A 34 -2.42 4.38 -3.13
N PHE A 35 -3.20 4.15 -4.16
CA PHE A 35 -2.93 3.13 -5.18
C PHE A 35 -1.79 3.65 -6.07
N LEU A 36 -0.56 3.20 -5.85
CA LEU A 36 0.58 3.52 -6.72
C LEU A 36 0.46 2.76 -8.03
N GLY A 37 -0.05 1.54 -7.97
CA GLY A 37 -0.42 0.70 -9.08
C GLY A 37 -1.55 -0.23 -8.66
N CYS A 38 -2.50 -0.45 -9.56
CA CYS A 38 -3.70 -1.26 -9.31
C CYS A 38 -4.00 -2.22 -10.47
N GLY A 39 -3.05 -2.42 -11.37
CA GLY A 39 -3.15 -3.30 -12.52
C GLY A 39 -2.72 -4.72 -12.22
N ASP A 40 -3.04 -5.59 -13.16
CA ASP A 40 -2.68 -7.00 -13.21
C ASP A 40 -1.26 -7.22 -13.78
N ALA A 41 -0.85 -8.47 -13.91
CA ALA A 41 0.44 -8.86 -14.46
C ALA A 41 0.66 -8.40 -15.92
N PHE A 42 -0.41 -8.14 -16.66
CA PHE A 42 -0.37 -7.80 -18.08
C PHE A 42 -0.45 -6.30 -18.35
N GLY A 43 -0.61 -5.49 -17.29
CA GLY A 43 -0.75 -4.04 -17.42
C GLY A 43 -2.03 -3.63 -18.15
N SER A 44 -3.12 -4.36 -17.92
CA SER A 44 -4.43 -4.10 -18.52
C SER A 44 -4.84 -2.63 -18.35
N GLY A 45 -5.25 -1.99 -19.45
CA GLY A 45 -5.59 -0.57 -19.47
C GLY A 45 -4.41 0.38 -19.23
N GLY A 46 -3.16 -0.07 -19.38
CA GLY A 46 -1.94 0.72 -19.13
C GLY A 46 -1.66 0.98 -17.65
N ARG A 47 -2.29 0.22 -16.76
CA ARG A 47 -2.15 0.37 -15.30
C ARG A 47 -0.83 -0.22 -14.81
N MET A 48 -0.28 0.38 -13.76
CA MET A 48 0.92 -0.11 -13.09
C MET A 48 0.59 -1.32 -12.23
N HIS A 49 1.58 -2.19 -12.05
CA HIS A 49 1.47 -3.39 -11.23
C HIS A 49 1.11 -3.06 -9.78
N THR A 50 0.48 -4.01 -9.11
CA THR A 50 -0.05 -3.85 -7.76
C THR A 50 0.98 -3.29 -6.77
N CYS A 51 0.65 -2.15 -6.20
CA CYS A 51 1.42 -1.51 -5.13
C CYS A 51 0.54 -0.46 -4.43
N PHE A 52 0.24 -0.64 -3.16
CA PHE A 52 -0.56 0.31 -2.38
C PHE A 52 0.32 0.94 -1.30
N HIS A 53 0.40 2.27 -1.30
CA HIS A 53 1.14 3.04 -0.29
C HIS A 53 0.20 3.50 0.82
N VAL A 54 0.51 3.10 2.04
CA VAL A 54 -0.19 3.55 3.25
C VAL A 54 0.70 4.48 4.04
N SER A 55 0.21 5.68 4.29
CA SER A 55 0.84 6.68 5.16
C SER A 55 0.00 6.82 6.43
N ALA A 56 0.55 6.38 7.54
CA ALA A 56 -0.04 6.44 8.87
C ALA A 56 0.83 7.31 9.79
N PRO A 57 0.30 7.82 10.92
CA PRO A 57 1.05 8.66 11.87
C PRO A 57 2.38 8.07 12.34
N LYS A 58 2.43 6.76 12.57
CA LYS A 58 3.60 6.06 13.11
C LYS A 58 4.60 5.60 12.05
N GLY A 59 4.21 5.56 10.76
CA GLY A 59 5.08 5.09 9.70
C GLY A 59 4.39 4.93 8.35
N GLN A 60 5.17 4.59 7.33
CA GLN A 60 4.67 4.37 5.97
C GLN A 60 5.04 2.98 5.50
N PHE A 61 4.14 2.33 4.78
CA PHE A 61 4.39 0.99 4.27
C PHE A 61 3.74 0.77 2.91
N LEU A 62 4.20 -0.27 2.22
CA LEU A 62 3.59 -0.75 0.99
C LEU A 62 2.86 -2.06 1.27
N ILE A 63 1.70 -2.23 0.65
CA ILE A 63 1.06 -3.52 0.43
C ILE A 63 1.34 -3.87 -1.02
N ASP A 64 2.09 -4.95 -1.23
CA ASP A 64 2.74 -5.35 -2.46
C ASP A 64 3.71 -4.31 -3.04
N CYS A 65 4.60 -4.79 -3.90
CA CYS A 65 5.63 -3.99 -4.55
C CYS A 65 5.90 -4.58 -5.95
N GLY A 66 4.94 -4.44 -6.85
CA GLY A 66 5.07 -4.94 -8.22
C GLY A 66 6.19 -4.26 -9.01
N ALA A 67 6.57 -4.80 -10.14
CA ALA A 67 7.74 -4.38 -10.91
C ALA A 67 7.78 -2.89 -11.28
N SER A 68 6.63 -2.23 -11.38
CA SER A 68 6.53 -0.78 -11.66
C SER A 68 6.54 0.12 -10.41
N ALA A 69 6.62 -0.45 -9.18
CA ALA A 69 6.43 0.28 -7.93
C ALA A 69 7.37 1.49 -7.76
N LEU A 70 8.66 1.34 -8.05
CA LEU A 70 9.62 2.45 -7.91
C LEU A 70 9.31 3.60 -8.89
N ILE A 71 8.91 3.27 -10.12
CA ILE A 71 8.48 4.26 -11.12
C ILE A 71 7.23 4.98 -10.62
N ALA A 72 6.26 4.24 -10.08
CA ALA A 72 5.02 4.79 -9.52
C ALA A 72 5.29 5.70 -8.32
N MET A 73 6.18 5.30 -7.39
CA MET A 73 6.60 6.17 -6.29
C MET A 73 7.13 7.51 -6.79
N ARG A 74 8.03 7.49 -7.79
CA ARG A 74 8.57 8.72 -8.41
C ARG A 74 7.47 9.57 -9.04
N ARG A 75 6.58 8.93 -9.82
CA ARG A 75 5.47 9.61 -10.51
C ARG A 75 4.52 10.32 -9.53
N PHE A 76 4.21 9.67 -8.41
CA PHE A 76 3.25 10.21 -7.43
C PHE A 76 3.89 10.93 -6.24
N GLY A 77 5.19 11.19 -6.29
CA GLY A 77 5.91 11.95 -5.26
C GLY A 77 5.97 11.23 -3.91
N VAL A 78 6.04 9.90 -3.92
CA VAL A 78 6.30 9.11 -2.71
C VAL A 78 7.80 8.89 -2.58
N GLU A 79 8.36 9.30 -1.46
CA GLU A 79 9.79 9.16 -1.16
C GLU A 79 10.12 7.71 -0.77
N PRO A 80 10.94 6.97 -1.54
CA PRO A 80 11.23 5.56 -1.26
C PRO A 80 11.82 5.33 0.14
N ASN A 81 12.65 6.27 0.63
CA ASN A 81 13.23 6.17 1.97
C ASN A 81 12.23 6.39 3.11
N ALA A 82 11.03 6.91 2.83
CA ALA A 82 9.98 7.04 3.84
C ALA A 82 9.29 5.70 4.16
N ILE A 83 9.41 4.71 3.26
CA ILE A 83 8.78 3.39 3.43
C ILE A 83 9.51 2.62 4.54
N ASP A 84 8.80 2.25 5.60
CA ASP A 84 9.34 1.49 6.73
C ASP A 84 9.18 -0.02 6.55
N ALA A 85 8.14 -0.45 5.81
CA ALA A 85 7.85 -1.86 5.56
C ALA A 85 7.26 -2.10 4.16
N ILE A 86 7.49 -3.29 3.61
CA ILE A 86 6.83 -3.84 2.42
C ILE A 86 6.18 -5.15 2.85
N LEU A 87 4.85 -5.22 2.73
CA LEU A 87 4.05 -6.38 3.06
C LEU A 87 3.60 -7.05 1.76
N VAL A 88 4.03 -8.29 1.53
CA VAL A 88 3.85 -9.01 0.26
C VAL A 88 2.82 -10.11 0.42
N THR A 89 1.85 -10.14 -0.49
CA THR A 89 0.81 -11.18 -0.52
C THR A 89 1.34 -12.49 -1.10
N HIS A 90 2.04 -12.42 -2.22
CA HIS A 90 2.61 -13.58 -2.91
C HIS A 90 3.77 -13.18 -3.84
N LEU A 91 4.43 -14.19 -4.45
CA LEU A 91 5.72 -13.99 -5.12
C LEU A 91 5.64 -13.84 -6.65
N HIS A 92 4.49 -13.46 -7.21
CA HIS A 92 4.39 -13.07 -8.62
C HIS A 92 5.05 -11.72 -8.89
N GLY A 93 5.58 -11.53 -10.09
CA GLY A 93 6.36 -10.35 -10.46
C GLY A 93 5.60 -9.03 -10.35
N ASP A 94 4.30 -9.05 -10.59
CA ASP A 94 3.40 -7.90 -10.47
C ASP A 94 3.02 -7.54 -9.02
N HIS A 95 3.41 -8.35 -8.03
CA HIS A 95 3.23 -8.10 -6.59
C HIS A 95 4.54 -7.93 -5.82
N PHE A 96 5.63 -8.52 -6.31
CA PHE A 96 6.90 -8.60 -5.59
C PHE A 96 8.09 -8.08 -6.41
N GLY A 97 7.98 -8.07 -7.75
CA GLY A 97 9.11 -7.83 -8.66
C GLY A 97 9.75 -6.45 -8.58
N GLY A 98 9.16 -5.50 -7.89
CA GLY A 98 9.73 -4.17 -7.65
C GLY A 98 10.73 -4.10 -6.49
N ILE A 99 10.75 -5.11 -5.60
CA ILE A 99 11.61 -5.11 -4.41
C ILE A 99 13.10 -4.98 -4.75
N PRO A 100 13.66 -5.71 -5.75
CA PRO A 100 15.06 -5.54 -6.13
C PRO A 100 15.41 -4.10 -6.54
N PHE A 101 14.53 -3.43 -7.27
CA PHE A 101 14.74 -2.04 -7.69
C PHE A 101 14.70 -1.08 -6.50
N VAL A 102 13.78 -1.29 -5.54
CA VAL A 102 13.69 -0.48 -4.31
C VAL A 102 14.95 -0.65 -3.46
N ILE A 103 15.47 -1.88 -3.31
CA ILE A 103 16.70 -2.14 -2.57
C ILE A 103 17.91 -1.46 -3.23
N LEU A 104 18.02 -1.55 -4.56
CA LEU A 104 19.11 -0.91 -5.29
C LEU A 104 19.02 0.62 -5.26
N ASP A 105 17.82 1.17 -5.40
CA ASP A 105 17.62 2.62 -5.22
C ASP A 105 18.05 3.06 -3.81
N ALA A 106 17.61 2.33 -2.79
CA ALA A 106 17.97 2.58 -1.40
C ALA A 106 19.48 2.55 -1.17
N GLN A 107 20.20 1.63 -1.81
CA GLN A 107 21.65 1.47 -1.68
C GLN A 107 22.42 2.57 -2.44
N PHE A 108 22.06 2.84 -3.69
CA PHE A 108 22.91 3.61 -4.61
C PHE A 108 22.40 5.02 -4.91
N VAL A 109 21.08 5.24 -4.91
CA VAL A 109 20.47 6.52 -5.32
C VAL A 109 20.01 7.30 -4.09
N SER A 110 19.03 6.83 -3.38
CA SER A 110 18.43 7.51 -2.23
C SER A 110 19.23 7.37 -0.94
N LYS A 111 20.28 6.52 -0.92
CA LYS A 111 21.28 6.36 0.17
C LYS A 111 20.62 6.17 1.53
N ARG A 112 19.71 5.21 1.59
CA ARG A 112 18.96 4.87 2.80
C ARG A 112 19.89 4.49 3.95
N THR A 113 19.55 4.92 5.16
CA THR A 113 20.22 4.53 6.40
C THR A 113 19.27 3.89 7.41
N ARG A 114 17.95 4.05 7.21
CA ARG A 114 16.92 3.48 8.10
C ARG A 114 16.64 2.02 7.74
N PRO A 115 16.34 1.15 8.72
CA PRO A 115 15.94 -0.23 8.45
C PRO A 115 14.74 -0.32 7.51
N LEU A 116 14.67 -1.39 6.73
CA LEU A 116 13.53 -1.76 5.90
C LEU A 116 13.07 -3.17 6.29
N LEU A 117 11.80 -3.28 6.68
CA LEU A 117 11.16 -4.58 6.86
C LEU A 117 10.56 -5.05 5.52
N ILE A 118 10.77 -6.30 5.16
CA ILE A 118 10.06 -6.99 4.08
C ILE A 118 9.38 -8.21 4.71
N ALA A 119 8.05 -8.24 4.70
CA ALA A 119 7.30 -9.35 5.27
C ALA A 119 6.38 -9.95 4.20
N GLY A 120 6.32 -11.28 4.13
CA GLY A 120 5.51 -11.94 3.10
C GLY A 120 5.43 -13.45 3.30
N PRO A 121 5.00 -14.21 2.28
CA PRO A 121 4.79 -15.64 2.37
C PRO A 121 6.10 -16.41 2.61
N SER A 122 5.96 -17.67 2.97
CA SER A 122 7.11 -18.58 3.08
C SER A 122 7.92 -18.58 1.78
N GLY A 123 9.26 -18.57 1.91
CA GLY A 123 10.18 -18.48 0.79
C GLY A 123 10.55 -17.08 0.34
N ILE A 124 9.94 -16.01 0.89
CA ILE A 124 10.21 -14.62 0.45
C ILE A 124 11.69 -14.23 0.57
N LYS A 125 12.38 -14.69 1.60
CA LYS A 125 13.82 -14.42 1.77
C LYS A 125 14.63 -14.95 0.58
N ARG A 126 14.36 -16.19 0.18
CA ARG A 126 15.02 -16.81 -0.97
C ARG A 126 14.63 -16.13 -2.27
N ALA A 127 13.35 -15.75 -2.41
CA ALA A 127 12.85 -15.08 -3.60
C ALA A 127 13.48 -13.70 -3.79
N VAL A 128 13.58 -12.87 -2.75
CA VAL A 128 14.25 -11.55 -2.81
C VAL A 128 15.72 -11.72 -3.22
N SER A 129 16.46 -12.62 -2.57
CA SER A 129 17.86 -12.85 -2.91
C SER A 129 18.04 -13.39 -4.34
N GLY A 130 17.16 -14.32 -4.75
CA GLY A 130 17.19 -14.90 -6.10
C GLY A 130 16.86 -13.87 -7.18
N ALA A 131 15.85 -13.04 -6.95
CA ALA A 131 15.46 -11.98 -7.89
C ALA A 131 16.57 -10.93 -8.02
N MET A 132 17.19 -10.52 -6.91
CA MET A 132 18.33 -9.60 -6.95
C MET A 132 19.49 -10.19 -7.75
N GLU A 133 19.84 -11.45 -7.54
CA GLU A 133 20.94 -12.11 -8.26
C GLU A 133 20.63 -12.31 -9.74
N MET A 134 19.38 -12.66 -10.08
CA MET A 134 18.94 -12.86 -11.48
C MET A 134 18.90 -11.55 -12.26
N MET A 135 18.33 -10.49 -11.68
CA MET A 135 18.15 -9.21 -12.36
C MET A 135 19.43 -8.37 -12.37
N PHE A 136 20.24 -8.47 -11.29
CA PHE A 136 21.45 -7.68 -11.09
C PHE A 136 22.55 -8.58 -10.49
N PRO A 137 23.26 -9.38 -11.30
CA PRO A 137 24.23 -10.33 -10.83
C PRO A 137 25.24 -9.75 -9.85
N GLY A 138 25.42 -10.37 -8.71
CA GLY A 138 26.27 -9.91 -7.60
C GLY A 138 25.60 -8.99 -6.59
N SER A 139 24.44 -8.44 -6.89
CA SER A 139 23.77 -7.47 -6.00
C SER A 139 23.26 -8.08 -4.70
N SER A 140 22.93 -9.38 -4.69
CA SER A 140 22.51 -10.10 -3.50
C SER A 140 23.60 -10.21 -2.42
N ARG A 141 24.86 -10.01 -2.80
CA ARG A 141 26.05 -10.10 -1.95
C ARG A 141 26.62 -8.73 -1.55
N VAL A 142 26.03 -7.65 -2.03
CA VAL A 142 26.47 -6.28 -1.68
C VAL A 142 26.17 -6.03 -0.20
N GLN A 143 27.19 -5.58 0.53
CA GLN A 143 26.98 -5.10 1.90
C GLN A 143 26.08 -3.85 1.89
N GLN A 144 24.88 -4.00 2.40
CA GLN A 144 23.90 -2.94 2.43
C GLN A 144 24.28 -1.85 3.44
N ARG A 145 23.97 -0.59 3.13
CA ARG A 145 24.16 0.58 4.02
C ARG A 145 23.11 0.65 5.13
N PHE A 146 22.06 -0.15 5.04
CA PHE A 146 20.93 -0.20 5.94
C PHE A 146 20.54 -1.65 6.22
N ALA A 147 19.91 -1.90 7.36
CA ALA A 147 19.40 -3.21 7.69
C ALA A 147 18.17 -3.56 6.83
N ILE A 148 18.14 -4.76 6.30
CA ILE A 148 16.96 -5.33 5.64
C ILE A 148 16.54 -6.54 6.47
N ASP A 149 15.40 -6.42 7.14
CA ASP A 149 14.80 -7.50 7.91
C ASP A 149 13.77 -8.21 7.03
N ILE A 150 13.97 -9.49 6.74
CA ILE A 150 13.03 -10.28 5.93
C ILE A 150 12.35 -11.31 6.82
N VAL A 151 11.02 -11.22 6.93
CA VAL A 151 10.18 -12.05 7.81
C VAL A 151 9.16 -12.82 6.98
N GLU A 152 9.05 -14.12 7.23
CA GLU A 152 7.98 -14.95 6.71
C GLU A 152 6.75 -14.82 7.61
N LEU A 153 5.64 -14.41 7.04
CA LEU A 153 4.37 -14.30 7.75
C LEU A 153 3.79 -15.71 7.99
N VAL A 154 3.48 -15.98 9.23
CA VAL A 154 2.77 -17.22 9.60
C VAL A 154 1.27 -16.93 9.59
N PRO A 155 0.46 -17.67 8.79
CA PRO A 155 -0.97 -17.47 8.75
C PRO A 155 -1.62 -17.42 10.14
N GLU A 156 -2.57 -16.51 10.31
CA GLU A 156 -3.34 -16.25 11.52
C GLU A 156 -2.51 -15.78 12.73
N ARG A 157 -1.21 -15.53 12.55
CA ARG A 157 -0.36 -14.92 13.57
C ARG A 157 -0.09 -13.45 13.26
N SER A 158 -0.17 -12.64 14.29
CA SER A 158 0.13 -11.22 14.19
C SER A 158 1.64 -10.98 14.09
N GLN A 159 2.06 -10.17 13.13
CA GLN A 159 3.42 -9.65 12.99
C GLN A 159 3.39 -8.14 13.19
N ALA A 160 4.09 -7.67 14.22
CA ALA A 160 4.24 -6.24 14.46
C ALA A 160 5.23 -5.62 13.47
N PHE A 161 4.94 -4.40 13.05
CA PHE A 161 5.84 -3.54 12.32
C PHE A 161 5.67 -2.08 12.76
N LYS A 162 6.48 -1.16 12.27
CA LYS A 162 6.53 0.20 12.81
C LYS A 162 5.19 0.94 12.78
N ALA A 163 4.39 0.77 11.73
CA ALA A 163 3.10 1.47 11.59
C ALA A 163 1.94 0.74 12.30
N GLY A 164 2.09 -0.53 12.67
CA GLY A 164 1.01 -1.32 13.27
C GLY A 164 1.29 -2.81 13.31
N VAL A 165 0.27 -3.59 12.98
CA VAL A 165 0.30 -5.05 12.98
C VAL A 165 -0.27 -5.56 11.66
N VAL A 166 0.30 -6.63 11.12
CA VAL A 166 -0.27 -7.38 10.00
C VAL A 166 -0.62 -8.81 10.47
N ILE A 167 -1.78 -9.28 10.01
CA ILE A 167 -2.22 -10.68 10.13
C ILE A 167 -2.43 -11.16 8.71
N ALA A 168 -1.80 -12.29 8.38
CA ALA A 168 -1.94 -12.95 7.09
C ALA A 168 -2.93 -14.11 7.19
N TYR A 169 -3.71 -14.31 6.15
CA TYR A 169 -4.61 -15.46 6.00
C TYR A 169 -4.23 -16.20 4.73
N GLU A 170 -3.98 -17.49 4.84
CA GLU A 170 -3.69 -18.31 3.66
C GLU A 170 -4.94 -18.42 2.80
N VAL A 171 -4.77 -18.18 1.50
CA VAL A 171 -5.86 -18.21 0.51
C VAL A 171 -5.60 -19.27 -0.53
N GLU A 172 -6.67 -19.69 -1.25
CA GLU A 172 -6.54 -20.75 -2.25
C GLU A 172 -5.67 -20.35 -3.43
N HIS A 173 -4.69 -21.21 -3.72
CA HIS A 173 -3.94 -21.18 -4.96
C HIS A 173 -3.51 -22.60 -5.39
N PRO A 174 -3.62 -22.92 -6.70
CA PRO A 174 -3.41 -24.30 -7.19
C PRO A 174 -1.95 -24.75 -7.27
N ALA A 175 -0.99 -23.88 -7.27
CA ALA A 175 0.39 -24.20 -7.69
C ALA A 175 1.37 -24.49 -6.54
N GLY A 176 0.89 -24.73 -5.32
CA GLY A 176 1.77 -25.04 -4.17
C GLY A 176 2.58 -23.85 -3.67
N GLU A 177 2.28 -22.64 -4.14
CA GLU A 177 2.79 -21.40 -3.58
C GLU A 177 1.86 -20.92 -2.47
N VAL A 178 2.43 -20.44 -1.37
CA VAL A 178 1.65 -19.81 -0.30
C VAL A 178 1.23 -18.42 -0.76
N ARG A 179 -0.06 -18.18 -0.88
CA ARG A 179 -0.65 -16.86 -1.11
C ARG A 179 -1.41 -16.39 0.11
N LEU A 180 -1.38 -15.10 0.34
CA LEU A 180 -1.89 -14.48 1.55
C LEU A 180 -2.87 -13.35 1.21
N ALA A 181 -4.03 -13.36 1.88
CA ALA A 181 -4.75 -12.13 2.15
C ALA A 181 -4.12 -11.46 3.37
N LEU A 182 -4.04 -10.14 3.35
CA LEU A 182 -3.43 -9.35 4.41
C LEU A 182 -4.47 -8.47 5.11
N ARG A 183 -4.45 -8.49 6.45
CA ARG A 183 -5.18 -7.57 7.31
C ARG A 183 -4.18 -6.74 8.10
N THR A 184 -4.15 -5.43 7.88
CA THR A 184 -3.27 -4.50 8.59
C THR A 184 -4.09 -3.64 9.54
N GLU A 185 -3.62 -3.53 10.78
CA GLU A 185 -4.21 -2.68 11.80
C GLU A 185 -3.22 -1.57 12.16
N CYS A 186 -3.55 -0.33 11.87
CA CYS A 186 -2.72 0.82 12.15
C CYS A 186 -3.57 2.00 12.66
N ASP A 187 -3.14 2.60 13.77
CA ASP A 187 -3.78 3.76 14.39
C ASP A 187 -5.32 3.66 14.52
N GLY A 188 -5.81 2.46 14.90
CA GLY A 188 -7.23 2.17 15.12
C GLY A 188 -8.05 1.95 13.84
N LYS A 189 -7.40 1.85 12.69
CA LYS A 189 -8.01 1.54 11.40
C LYS A 189 -7.55 0.19 10.88
N VAL A 190 -8.44 -0.48 10.16
CA VAL A 190 -8.21 -1.77 9.54
C VAL A 190 -8.27 -1.65 8.03
N ILE A 191 -7.18 -2.04 7.37
CA ILE A 191 -7.10 -2.19 5.92
C ILE A 191 -6.88 -3.66 5.62
N ALA A 192 -7.76 -4.26 4.82
CA ALA A 192 -7.61 -5.63 4.34
C ALA A 192 -7.44 -5.67 2.83
N TYR A 193 -6.63 -6.61 2.35
CA TYR A 193 -6.43 -6.87 0.93
C TYR A 193 -6.50 -8.36 0.65
N SER A 194 -7.25 -8.74 -0.37
CA SER A 194 -7.45 -10.15 -0.75
C SER A 194 -6.18 -10.84 -1.23
N GLY A 195 -5.22 -10.09 -1.80
CA GLY A 195 -4.24 -10.67 -2.72
C GLY A 195 -4.95 -11.25 -3.94
N ASP A 196 -4.23 -12.07 -4.72
CA ASP A 196 -4.78 -12.83 -5.83
C ASP A 196 -5.27 -14.20 -5.33
N THR A 197 -6.56 -14.45 -5.47
CA THR A 197 -7.17 -15.69 -4.97
C THR A 197 -8.53 -15.93 -5.60
N GLY A 198 -8.93 -17.19 -5.73
CA GLY A 198 -10.36 -17.54 -5.87
C GLY A 198 -11.14 -17.21 -4.60
N TRP A 199 -12.45 -17.48 -4.61
CA TRP A 199 -13.23 -17.34 -3.38
C TRP A 199 -12.80 -18.36 -2.33
N THR A 200 -12.56 -17.87 -1.10
CA THR A 200 -12.24 -18.70 0.06
C THR A 200 -12.80 -18.08 1.34
N PRO A 201 -13.27 -18.90 2.32
CA PRO A 201 -13.72 -18.40 3.63
C PRO A 201 -12.67 -17.58 4.39
N ALA A 202 -11.38 -17.75 4.11
CA ALA A 202 -10.30 -16.96 4.70
C ALA A 202 -10.46 -15.45 4.46
N LEU A 203 -11.08 -15.07 3.33
CA LEU A 203 -11.38 -13.66 3.02
C LEU A 203 -12.38 -13.06 4.00
N VAL A 204 -13.31 -13.85 4.56
CA VAL A 204 -14.25 -13.38 5.57
C VAL A 204 -13.49 -12.94 6.84
N SER A 205 -12.51 -13.74 7.27
CA SER A 205 -11.67 -13.39 8.42
C SER A 205 -10.82 -12.15 8.17
N ALA A 206 -10.26 -12.01 6.98
CA ALA A 206 -9.45 -10.86 6.59
C ALA A 206 -10.29 -9.56 6.53
N ALA A 207 -11.47 -9.62 5.90
CA ALA A 207 -12.29 -8.45 5.55
C ALA A 207 -13.22 -7.98 6.68
N ARG A 208 -13.54 -8.85 7.65
CA ARG A 208 -14.54 -8.56 8.70
C ARG A 208 -14.30 -7.21 9.37
N GLU A 209 -15.31 -6.34 9.31
CA GLU A 209 -15.30 -4.99 9.90
C GLU A 209 -14.09 -4.13 9.47
N ALA A 210 -13.43 -4.45 8.35
CA ALA A 210 -12.37 -3.63 7.82
C ALA A 210 -12.91 -2.23 7.47
N ASP A 211 -12.18 -1.18 7.85
CA ASP A 211 -12.52 0.19 7.42
C ASP A 211 -12.41 0.30 5.88
N LEU A 212 -11.47 -0.45 5.30
CA LEU A 212 -11.32 -0.61 3.85
C LEU A 212 -10.93 -2.06 3.51
N PHE A 213 -11.72 -2.71 2.68
CA PHE A 213 -11.35 -3.95 2.02
C PHE A 213 -11.03 -3.70 0.55
N ILE A 214 -9.82 -4.03 0.15
CA ILE A 214 -9.37 -4.00 -1.24
C ILE A 214 -9.46 -5.43 -1.74
N ALA A 215 -10.26 -5.66 -2.77
CA ALA A 215 -10.46 -7.00 -3.32
C ALA A 215 -10.06 -7.04 -4.79
N GLU A 216 -9.34 -8.08 -5.19
CA GLU A 216 -9.24 -8.32 -6.63
C GLU A 216 -10.61 -8.60 -7.24
N ALA A 217 -10.78 -8.23 -8.50
CA ALA A 217 -11.90 -8.66 -9.32
C ALA A 217 -11.41 -8.77 -10.77
N TYR A 218 -10.78 -9.90 -11.08
CA TYR A 218 -10.05 -10.06 -12.33
C TYR A 218 -10.98 -10.06 -13.55
N PHE A 219 -12.06 -10.83 -13.51
CA PHE A 219 -13.12 -10.82 -14.51
C PHE A 219 -14.45 -10.35 -13.91
N PHE A 220 -15.39 -9.99 -14.77
CA PHE A 220 -16.73 -9.63 -14.32
C PHE A 220 -17.50 -10.85 -13.78
N ASN A 221 -17.63 -11.91 -14.58
CA ASN A 221 -18.37 -13.13 -14.24
C ASN A 221 -17.70 -14.43 -14.73
N LYS A 222 -16.53 -14.35 -15.33
CA LYS A 222 -15.77 -15.53 -15.74
C LYS A 222 -15.01 -16.07 -14.54
N ARG A 223 -15.40 -17.24 -14.07
CA ARG A 223 -14.74 -17.91 -12.95
C ARG A 223 -13.40 -18.50 -13.38
N LEU A 224 -12.37 -18.12 -12.66
CA LEU A 224 -11.06 -18.76 -12.63
C LEU A 224 -10.83 -19.34 -11.25
N ARG A 225 -10.06 -20.43 -11.19
CA ARG A 225 -9.70 -21.04 -9.92
C ARG A 225 -8.88 -20.11 -9.04
N ASP A 226 -8.00 -19.32 -9.67
CA ASP A 226 -6.92 -18.58 -9.04
C ASP A 226 -7.22 -17.10 -8.86
N HIS A 227 -8.32 -16.64 -9.41
CA HIS A 227 -8.71 -15.23 -9.39
C HIS A 227 -10.20 -15.08 -9.10
N LEU A 228 -10.51 -14.11 -8.26
CA LEU A 228 -11.89 -13.76 -7.91
C LEU A 228 -12.54 -13.00 -9.06
N ASP A 229 -13.76 -13.38 -9.41
CA ASP A 229 -14.61 -12.60 -10.29
C ASP A 229 -15.54 -11.67 -9.50
N PHE A 230 -15.97 -10.58 -10.16
CA PHE A 230 -16.78 -9.54 -9.53
C PHE A 230 -18.13 -10.04 -9.03
N GLU A 231 -18.81 -10.91 -9.78
CA GLU A 231 -20.12 -11.43 -9.36
C GLU A 231 -20.01 -12.33 -8.14
N THR A 232 -18.98 -13.18 -8.08
CA THR A 232 -18.68 -13.99 -6.90
C THR A 232 -18.38 -13.09 -5.69
N LEU A 233 -17.51 -12.11 -5.83
CA LEU A 233 -17.21 -11.14 -4.77
C LEU A 233 -18.50 -10.47 -4.27
N ARG A 234 -19.32 -9.97 -5.16
CA ARG A 234 -20.58 -9.28 -4.83
C ARG A 234 -21.56 -10.18 -4.07
N THR A 235 -21.64 -11.46 -4.44
CA THR A 235 -22.51 -12.43 -3.76
C THR A 235 -22.12 -12.62 -2.29
N HIS A 236 -20.84 -12.57 -1.97
CA HIS A 236 -20.31 -12.78 -0.63
C HIS A 236 -20.09 -11.50 0.21
N LEU A 237 -20.42 -10.31 -0.31
CA LEU A 237 -20.21 -9.06 0.42
C LEU A 237 -20.88 -9.02 1.80
N GLY A 238 -22.04 -9.66 1.95
CA GLY A 238 -22.73 -9.76 3.23
C GLY A 238 -21.95 -10.53 4.29
N GLU A 239 -21.22 -11.58 3.88
CA GLU A 239 -20.36 -12.38 4.74
C GLU A 239 -19.04 -11.66 5.07
N LEU A 240 -18.45 -10.97 4.08
CA LEU A 240 -17.22 -10.18 4.22
C LEU A 240 -17.39 -8.99 5.17
N SER A 241 -18.57 -8.37 5.17
CA SER A 241 -18.96 -7.24 6.04
C SER A 241 -17.93 -6.11 6.21
N PRO A 242 -17.24 -5.63 5.18
CA PRO A 242 -16.38 -4.46 5.30
C PRO A 242 -17.23 -3.19 5.39
N ARG A 243 -16.71 -2.13 6.02
CA ARG A 243 -17.34 -0.81 6.05
C ARG A 243 -17.28 -0.11 4.70
N ARG A 244 -16.18 -0.30 3.98
CA ARG A 244 -15.95 0.15 2.61
C ARG A 244 -15.16 -0.90 1.86
N TRP A 245 -15.43 -1.03 0.55
CA TRP A 245 -14.65 -1.92 -0.31
C TRP A 245 -14.34 -1.28 -1.65
N ILE A 246 -13.25 -1.69 -2.28
CA ILE A 246 -12.76 -1.19 -3.57
C ILE A 246 -12.24 -2.38 -4.36
N VAL A 247 -12.59 -2.47 -5.65
CA VAL A 247 -12.06 -3.49 -6.54
C VAL A 247 -10.76 -3.05 -7.22
N THR A 248 -9.86 -4.00 -7.43
CA THR A 248 -8.53 -3.80 -8.02
C THR A 248 -8.14 -5.00 -8.88
N HIS A 249 -6.95 -5.02 -9.45
CA HIS A 249 -6.37 -6.13 -10.21
C HIS A 249 -7.28 -6.61 -11.35
N MET A 250 -7.79 -5.66 -12.13
CA MET A 250 -8.83 -5.86 -13.13
C MET A 250 -8.26 -6.12 -14.51
N SER A 251 -8.72 -7.18 -15.17
CA SER A 251 -8.45 -7.46 -16.57
C SER A 251 -9.16 -6.48 -17.51
N ALA A 252 -8.84 -6.52 -18.80
CA ALA A 252 -9.52 -5.70 -19.80
C ALA A 252 -11.04 -5.86 -19.78
N ASP A 253 -11.55 -7.09 -19.59
CA ASP A 253 -13.00 -7.37 -19.47
C ASP A 253 -13.66 -6.58 -18.34
N MET A 254 -13.00 -6.48 -17.18
CA MET A 254 -13.50 -5.68 -16.07
C MET A 254 -13.40 -4.17 -16.34
N LEU A 255 -12.30 -3.72 -16.96
CA LEU A 255 -12.09 -2.31 -17.25
C LEU A 255 -13.13 -1.75 -18.22
N GLU A 256 -13.58 -2.53 -19.19
CA GLU A 256 -14.65 -2.14 -20.10
C GLU A 256 -16.01 -1.95 -19.39
N ARG A 257 -16.18 -2.56 -18.23
CA ARG A 257 -17.44 -2.55 -17.45
C ARG A 257 -17.46 -1.56 -16.31
N LEU A 258 -16.38 -0.80 -16.06
CA LEU A 258 -16.27 0.16 -14.95
C LEU A 258 -17.49 1.06 -14.78
N PRO A 259 -18.07 1.66 -15.85
CA PRO A 259 -19.23 2.55 -15.70
C PRO A 259 -20.48 1.87 -15.12
N ALA A 260 -20.57 0.52 -15.21
CA ALA A 260 -21.73 -0.26 -14.81
C ALA A 260 -21.52 -0.99 -13.46
N LEU A 261 -20.35 -0.92 -12.83
CA LEU A 261 -20.05 -1.71 -11.63
C LEU A 261 -20.90 -1.31 -10.41
N GLY A 262 -21.27 -0.05 -10.28
CA GLY A 262 -22.03 0.46 -9.13
C GLY A 262 -21.26 0.40 -7.79
N CYS A 263 -19.94 0.22 -7.82
CA CYS A 263 -19.05 0.22 -6.66
C CYS A 263 -17.80 1.04 -6.91
N ASP A 264 -17.02 1.27 -5.85
CA ASP A 264 -15.74 1.95 -5.94
C ASP A 264 -14.66 1.03 -6.53
N TYR A 265 -13.76 1.58 -7.35
CA TYR A 265 -12.68 0.85 -8.00
C TYR A 265 -11.35 1.61 -7.91
N ALA A 266 -10.27 0.86 -7.96
CA ALA A 266 -8.92 1.41 -7.91
C ALA A 266 -8.50 1.98 -9.27
N GLU A 267 -7.71 3.06 -9.20
CA GLU A 267 -7.02 3.68 -10.32
C GLU A 267 -5.62 4.11 -9.85
N ASP A 268 -4.65 4.10 -10.76
CA ASP A 268 -3.30 4.56 -10.43
C ASP A 268 -3.32 6.01 -9.94
N GLY A 269 -2.78 6.23 -8.76
CA GLY A 269 -2.77 7.55 -8.11
C GLY A 269 -3.97 7.86 -7.22
N LYS A 270 -5.06 7.07 -7.27
CA LYS A 270 -6.24 7.26 -6.41
C LYS A 270 -5.85 7.26 -4.94
N VAL A 271 -6.44 8.20 -4.18
CA VAL A 271 -6.22 8.35 -2.74
C VAL A 271 -7.51 8.08 -1.97
N VAL A 272 -7.40 7.30 -0.91
CA VAL A 272 -8.47 7.01 0.06
C VAL A 272 -8.02 7.49 1.42
N MET A 273 -8.87 8.23 2.10
CA MET A 273 -8.68 8.66 3.49
C MET A 273 -9.52 7.78 4.43
N LEU A 274 -8.95 7.39 5.57
CA LEU A 274 -9.55 6.52 6.59
C LEU A 274 -9.59 7.17 7.96
#